data_221e66a2dce4c8e5f3d90275f041be84
#
_entry.id   221e66a2dce4c8e5f3d90275f041be84
#
_cell.length_a   1.000
_cell.length_b   1.000
_cell.length_c   1.000
_cell.angle_alpha   90.00
_cell.angle_beta   90.00
_cell.angle_gamma   90.00
#
_symmetry.space_group_name_H-M   'P 1'
#
loop_
_entity.id
_entity.type
_entity.pdbx_description
1 polymer ?
#
loop_
_entity_poly.entity_id
_entity_poly.type
_entity_poly.pdbx_seq_one_letter_code
_entity_poly.pdbx_strand_id
1 'polypeptide(L)'
;MRRGTAELVAAVRRGDVEAVRSLLDGVDDANACDPADGVPLLCVAVAAYDEPVAEALIGAGADPLLPLTGVPGGDPGLPGGDTALTRAVDGGCSWMTGALLPELVRPDADARADLLARARYWAGADPETELRRRTGATGPVERGRVRNESWSSRYDRYTLGGQTVWDGHAGVLTRLEERFRIRTPFDELLARAFTRPDRDHGVWSDVVVLLAARLDAGSWAAAEALRDHPDRLHRLFAADVLRCLVIGFGEFRMQPSDVVHKPASEVFLAWAREERDPEVLALVLSGLSEGGEAADRAAECEAVGLSYAGHPDPRVREEVPDLLRYGPTPVPPERLATVYALARDPDPAVRVRAAAWLGRCRAEAPGITDVLAGLGDDELRETRVHAAWGLALRGDPRCVEAERRLLPLDPDGWPDGNLMRAMWRYEEGVRDGGPQGPLDGALDGARDGAHAGGVQPAAAEDAAASDGRDRGE
;
A
#
# COMPACT_ATOMS: atom_id res chain seq x y z
N MET A 1 5.19 38.11 -19.19
CA MET A 1 4.78 36.82 -18.53
C MET A 1 3.77 36.16 -19.46
N ARG A 2 4.07 34.97 -19.98
CA ARG A 2 3.11 34.25 -20.83
C ARG A 2 1.95 33.80 -19.96
N ARG A 3 0.71 33.88 -20.48
CA ARG A 3 -0.54 33.57 -19.77
C ARG A 3 -0.50 32.16 -19.13
N GLY A 4 0.14 31.19 -19.80
CA GLY A 4 0.27 29.81 -19.33
C GLY A 4 1.10 29.64 -18.04
N THR A 5 2.13 30.47 -17.78
CA THR A 5 2.95 30.36 -16.56
C THR A 5 2.16 30.73 -15.31
N ALA A 6 1.30 31.75 -15.36
CA ALA A 6 0.49 32.14 -14.21
C ALA A 6 -0.59 31.09 -13.88
N GLU A 7 -1.16 30.47 -14.92
CA GLU A 7 -2.12 29.38 -14.78
C GLU A 7 -1.46 28.13 -14.18
N LEU A 8 -0.25 27.79 -14.62
CA LEU A 8 0.54 26.68 -14.06
C LEU A 8 0.88 26.91 -12.58
N VAL A 9 1.35 28.10 -12.20
CA VAL A 9 1.61 28.46 -10.79
C VAL A 9 0.34 28.27 -9.95
N ALA A 10 -0.81 28.72 -10.44
CA ALA A 10 -2.07 28.58 -9.74
C ALA A 10 -2.52 27.12 -9.63
N ALA A 11 -2.29 26.28 -10.64
CA ALA A 11 -2.59 24.85 -10.61
C ALA A 11 -1.72 24.13 -9.60
N VAL A 12 -0.38 24.35 -9.62
CA VAL A 12 0.56 23.76 -8.65
C VAL A 12 0.19 24.13 -7.21
N ARG A 13 -0.12 25.41 -6.94
CA ARG A 13 -0.53 25.86 -5.60
C ARG A 13 -1.84 25.25 -5.09
N ARG A 14 -2.73 24.80 -6.01
CA ARG A 14 -3.98 24.11 -5.66
C ARG A 14 -3.84 22.59 -5.58
N GLY A 15 -2.72 22.02 -5.98
CA GLY A 15 -2.55 20.58 -6.10
C GLY A 15 -3.38 19.95 -7.21
N ASP A 16 -3.75 20.72 -8.25
CA ASP A 16 -4.56 20.27 -9.37
C ASP A 16 -3.68 19.58 -10.42
N VAL A 17 -3.38 18.30 -10.18
CA VAL A 17 -2.44 17.52 -11.00
C VAL A 17 -2.88 17.41 -12.47
N GLU A 18 -4.20 17.31 -12.75
CA GLU A 18 -4.69 17.21 -14.12
C GLU A 18 -4.50 18.54 -14.87
N ALA A 19 -4.79 19.66 -14.22
CA ALA A 19 -4.49 20.97 -14.78
C ALA A 19 -2.99 21.17 -14.96
N VAL A 20 -2.15 20.73 -14.03
CA VAL A 20 -0.68 20.79 -14.14
C VAL A 20 -0.22 19.99 -15.36
N ARG A 21 -0.63 18.74 -15.53
CA ARG A 21 -0.27 17.91 -16.69
C ARG A 21 -0.67 18.57 -18.01
N SER A 22 -1.92 19.03 -18.10
CA SER A 22 -2.41 19.71 -19.32
C SER A 22 -1.67 21.01 -19.66
N LEU A 23 -1.25 21.76 -18.66
CA LEU A 23 -0.54 23.03 -18.87
C LEU A 23 0.95 22.82 -19.21
N LEU A 24 1.56 21.74 -18.70
CA LEU A 24 2.96 21.40 -18.98
C LEU A 24 3.21 21.08 -20.46
N ASP A 25 2.23 20.55 -21.19
CA ASP A 25 2.31 20.30 -22.63
C ASP A 25 2.55 21.58 -23.45
N GLY A 26 2.21 22.74 -22.90
CA GLY A 26 2.37 24.06 -23.54
C GLY A 26 3.47 24.96 -22.94
N VAL A 27 4.26 24.47 -21.99
CA VAL A 27 5.30 25.24 -21.30
C VAL A 27 6.68 24.86 -21.84
N ASP A 28 7.48 25.86 -22.21
CA ASP A 28 8.85 25.67 -22.76
C ASP A 28 9.90 25.31 -21.68
N ASP A 29 9.59 25.53 -20.38
CA ASP A 29 10.54 25.34 -19.27
C ASP A 29 9.81 24.81 -18.02
N ALA A 30 10.05 23.55 -17.71
CA ALA A 30 9.51 22.88 -16.52
C ALA A 30 10.14 23.41 -15.20
N ASN A 31 11.27 24.14 -15.26
CA ASN A 31 11.90 24.80 -14.12
C ASN A 31 11.32 26.19 -13.82
N ALA A 32 10.11 26.47 -14.30
CA ALA A 32 9.44 27.73 -14.05
C ALA A 32 9.37 28.05 -12.55
N CYS A 33 9.59 29.34 -12.23
CA CYS A 33 9.50 29.84 -10.86
C CYS A 33 8.20 30.59 -10.64
N ASP A 34 7.74 30.57 -9.39
CA ASP A 34 6.65 31.44 -8.96
C ASP A 34 7.14 32.91 -9.01
N PRO A 35 6.48 33.79 -9.77
CA PRO A 35 6.90 35.19 -9.91
C PRO A 35 6.74 36.02 -8.63
N ALA A 36 6.01 35.53 -7.63
CA ALA A 36 5.78 36.24 -6.39
C ALA A 36 7.00 36.18 -5.46
N ASP A 37 7.73 35.07 -5.46
CA ASP A 37 8.84 34.82 -4.53
C ASP A 37 10.08 34.22 -5.20
N GLY A 38 10.00 33.90 -6.50
CA GLY A 38 11.11 33.30 -7.26
C GLY A 38 11.36 31.82 -6.97
N VAL A 39 10.46 31.16 -6.21
CA VAL A 39 10.59 29.74 -5.84
C VAL A 39 10.24 28.87 -7.06
N PRO A 40 11.09 27.89 -7.44
CA PRO A 40 10.73 26.91 -8.47
C PRO A 40 9.46 26.15 -8.12
N LEU A 41 8.60 25.88 -9.10
CA LEU A 41 7.32 25.21 -8.89
C LEU A 41 7.50 23.81 -8.29
N LEU A 42 8.59 23.11 -8.63
CA LEU A 42 8.94 21.84 -8.02
C LEU A 42 9.15 21.97 -6.50
N CYS A 43 9.77 23.06 -6.03
CA CYS A 43 9.94 23.32 -4.60
C CYS A 43 8.61 23.68 -3.91
N VAL A 44 7.67 24.28 -4.63
CA VAL A 44 6.31 24.52 -4.12
C VAL A 44 5.58 23.20 -3.88
N ALA A 45 5.66 22.27 -4.86
CA ALA A 45 5.08 20.93 -4.73
C ALA A 45 5.72 20.14 -3.56
N VAL A 46 7.06 20.19 -3.44
CA VAL A 46 7.80 19.54 -2.33
C VAL A 46 7.38 20.10 -0.97
N ALA A 47 7.24 21.41 -0.85
CA ALA A 47 6.83 22.06 0.40
C ALA A 47 5.37 21.73 0.79
N ALA A 48 4.51 21.45 -0.20
CA ALA A 48 3.14 21.01 -0.01
C ALA A 48 3.04 19.49 0.23
N TYR A 49 4.11 18.71 0.06
CA TYR A 49 4.12 17.25 0.04
C TYR A 49 3.19 16.66 -1.04
N ASP A 50 3.02 17.38 -2.15
CA ASP A 50 2.19 16.99 -3.28
C ASP A 50 3.02 16.16 -4.28
N GLU A 51 3.07 14.84 -4.03
CA GLU A 51 3.83 13.89 -4.85
C GLU A 51 3.32 13.84 -6.32
N PRO A 52 1.99 13.75 -6.59
CA PRO A 52 1.52 13.69 -7.98
C PRO A 52 1.89 14.92 -8.81
N VAL A 53 1.87 16.10 -8.20
CA VAL A 53 2.30 17.34 -8.87
C VAL A 53 3.82 17.35 -9.06
N ALA A 54 4.60 16.90 -8.07
CA ALA A 54 6.05 16.78 -8.19
C ALA A 54 6.45 15.82 -9.31
N GLU A 55 5.82 14.66 -9.39
CA GLU A 55 6.02 13.67 -10.46
C GLU A 55 5.69 14.24 -11.85
N ALA A 56 4.57 14.97 -11.98
CA ALA A 56 4.19 15.61 -13.23
C ALA A 56 5.26 16.64 -13.69
N LEU A 57 5.78 17.44 -12.76
CA LEU A 57 6.86 18.40 -13.05
C LEU A 57 8.17 17.70 -13.44
N ILE A 58 8.58 16.66 -12.73
CA ILE A 58 9.77 15.86 -13.05
C ILE A 58 9.60 15.15 -14.41
N GLY A 59 8.43 14.59 -14.69
CA GLY A 59 8.12 13.99 -15.98
C GLY A 59 8.21 14.96 -17.15
N ALA A 60 7.93 16.25 -16.92
CA ALA A 60 8.09 17.33 -17.88
C ALA A 60 9.52 17.88 -17.96
N GLY A 61 10.47 17.35 -17.18
CA GLY A 61 11.89 17.71 -17.21
C GLY A 61 12.33 18.77 -16.19
N ALA A 62 11.56 18.99 -15.11
CA ALA A 62 12.05 19.82 -14.00
C ALA A 62 13.27 19.17 -13.34
N ASP A 63 14.28 19.98 -13.03
CA ASP A 63 15.52 19.52 -12.42
C ASP A 63 15.45 19.60 -10.88
N PRO A 64 15.40 18.47 -10.18
CA PRO A 64 15.33 18.45 -8.71
C PRO A 64 16.64 18.88 -8.03
N LEU A 65 17.74 18.98 -8.78
CA LEU A 65 19.06 19.40 -8.32
C LEU A 65 19.35 20.87 -8.64
N LEU A 66 18.42 21.60 -9.26
CA LEU A 66 18.61 23.00 -9.59
C LEU A 66 18.85 23.82 -8.31
N PRO A 67 20.03 24.51 -8.19
CA PRO A 67 20.33 25.28 -7.00
C PRO A 67 19.39 26.48 -6.84
N LEU A 68 18.88 26.67 -5.63
CA LEU A 68 18.01 27.78 -5.27
C LEU A 68 18.87 28.99 -4.86
N THR A 69 19.04 29.93 -5.76
CA THR A 69 19.79 31.15 -5.48
C THR A 69 18.86 32.28 -5.03
N GLY A 70 19.10 32.79 -3.81
CA GLY A 70 18.39 33.98 -3.31
C GLY A 70 17.00 33.68 -2.68
N VAL A 71 16.63 32.42 -2.49
CA VAL A 71 15.38 32.05 -1.83
C VAL A 71 15.59 31.97 -0.32
N PRO A 72 14.76 32.62 0.52
CA PRO A 72 14.85 32.49 1.97
C PRO A 72 14.45 31.06 2.44
N GLY A 73 15.22 30.48 3.35
CA GLY A 73 14.83 29.24 4.04
C GLY A 73 15.83 28.08 3.98
N GLY A 74 16.94 28.22 3.27
CA GLY A 74 18.04 27.24 3.32
C GLY A 74 18.78 27.29 4.66
N ASP A 75 19.12 26.14 5.25
CA ASP A 75 20.01 26.07 6.41
C ASP A 75 21.47 26.21 5.96
N PRO A 76 22.16 27.33 6.26
CA PRO A 76 23.55 27.53 5.85
C PRO A 76 24.52 26.57 6.56
N GLY A 77 24.07 25.82 7.53
CA GLY A 77 24.88 24.84 8.28
C GLY A 77 24.88 23.43 7.72
N LEU A 78 24.06 23.14 6.68
CA LEU A 78 24.03 21.81 6.07
C LEU A 78 24.77 21.79 4.72
N PRO A 79 25.53 20.73 4.42
CA PRO A 79 26.23 20.57 3.16
C PRO A 79 25.25 20.46 1.96
N GLY A 80 25.71 20.82 0.76
CA GLY A 80 25.04 20.53 -0.51
C GLY A 80 24.07 21.57 -1.05
N GLY A 81 23.98 22.76 -0.44
CA GLY A 81 23.09 23.83 -0.92
C GLY A 81 21.61 23.53 -0.75
N ASP A 82 20.75 24.41 -1.27
CA ASP A 82 19.29 24.28 -1.23
C ASP A 82 18.77 23.94 -2.64
N THR A 83 18.13 22.77 -2.78
CA THR A 83 17.51 22.27 -4.01
C THR A 83 16.16 21.63 -3.67
N ALA A 84 15.32 21.35 -4.66
CA ALA A 84 14.07 20.61 -4.41
C ALA A 84 14.32 19.25 -3.73
N LEU A 85 15.37 18.54 -4.17
CA LEU A 85 15.72 17.23 -3.61
C LEU A 85 16.24 17.33 -2.17
N THR A 86 17.09 18.30 -1.84
CA THR A 86 17.54 18.48 -0.45
C THR A 86 16.42 18.89 0.48
N ARG A 87 15.45 19.67 0.01
CA ARG A 87 14.23 19.98 0.76
C ARG A 87 13.36 18.77 1.01
N ALA A 88 13.24 17.86 0.03
CA ALA A 88 12.50 16.61 0.21
C ALA A 88 13.17 15.70 1.26
N VAL A 89 14.51 15.60 1.23
CA VAL A 89 15.27 14.85 2.24
C VAL A 89 15.07 15.44 3.64
N ASP A 90 15.15 16.78 3.76
CA ASP A 90 14.91 17.47 5.03
C ASP A 90 13.45 17.36 5.50
N GLY A 91 12.52 17.25 4.56
CA GLY A 91 11.09 17.06 4.84
C GLY A 91 10.73 15.70 5.42
N GLY A 92 11.60 14.70 5.30
CA GLY A 92 11.38 13.38 5.91
C GLY A 92 10.32 12.51 5.23
N CYS A 93 9.98 12.81 3.97
CA CYS A 93 9.04 12.01 3.18
C CYS A 93 9.80 11.14 2.16
N SER A 94 9.84 9.83 2.38
CA SER A 94 10.56 8.89 1.50
C SER A 94 9.95 8.83 0.10
N TRP A 95 8.64 8.95 -0.03
CA TRP A 95 7.92 8.98 -1.30
C TRP A 95 8.31 10.19 -2.14
N MET A 96 8.22 11.39 -1.55
CA MET A 96 8.64 12.61 -2.22
C MET A 96 10.10 12.53 -2.68
N THR A 97 10.99 11.98 -1.84
CA THR A 97 12.38 11.76 -2.20
C THR A 97 12.51 10.79 -3.38
N GLY A 98 11.71 9.73 -3.40
CA GLY A 98 11.64 8.77 -4.50
C GLY A 98 11.16 9.40 -5.81
N ALA A 99 10.08 10.16 -5.77
CA ALA A 99 9.51 10.87 -6.93
C ALA A 99 10.52 11.84 -7.58
N LEU A 100 11.38 12.48 -6.77
CA LEU A 100 12.41 13.41 -7.24
C LEU A 100 13.67 12.70 -7.76
N LEU A 101 13.82 11.40 -7.58
CA LEU A 101 14.99 10.62 -8.00
C LEU A 101 14.62 9.47 -8.96
N PRO A 102 13.88 9.71 -10.06
CA PRO A 102 13.71 8.68 -11.08
C PRO A 102 15.06 8.26 -11.67
N GLU A 103 15.12 7.14 -12.39
CA GLU A 103 16.38 6.60 -12.92
C GLU A 103 17.17 7.57 -13.83
N LEU A 104 16.47 8.50 -14.47
CA LEU A 104 17.06 9.51 -15.34
C LEU A 104 17.81 10.60 -14.55
N VAL A 105 17.43 10.89 -13.32
CA VAL A 105 18.10 11.86 -12.45
C VAL A 105 19.33 11.20 -11.82
N ARG A 106 20.51 11.67 -12.17
CA ARG A 106 21.80 11.10 -11.71
C ARG A 106 22.64 12.17 -11.01
N PRO A 107 22.49 12.33 -9.68
CA PRO A 107 23.36 13.18 -8.90
C PRO A 107 24.83 12.76 -9.08
N ASP A 108 25.75 13.73 -9.16
CA ASP A 108 27.17 13.44 -9.15
C ASP A 108 27.65 12.88 -7.79
N ALA A 109 28.94 12.60 -7.65
CA ALA A 109 29.48 11.98 -6.46
C ALA A 109 29.34 12.87 -5.22
N ASP A 110 29.54 14.18 -5.38
CA ASP A 110 29.47 15.15 -4.28
C ASP A 110 28.02 15.34 -3.83
N ALA A 111 27.08 15.52 -4.76
CA ALA A 111 25.66 15.60 -4.46
C ALA A 111 25.13 14.33 -3.77
N ARG A 112 25.57 13.13 -4.20
CA ARG A 112 25.21 11.88 -3.53
C ARG A 112 25.76 11.82 -2.09
N ALA A 113 27.01 12.22 -1.89
CA ALA A 113 27.62 12.24 -0.57
C ALA A 113 26.87 13.22 0.36
N ASP A 114 26.51 14.38 -0.13
CA ASP A 114 25.76 15.39 0.62
C ASP A 114 24.34 14.93 0.98
N LEU A 115 23.61 14.34 0.03
CA LEU A 115 22.28 13.80 0.28
C LEU A 115 22.30 12.70 1.35
N LEU A 116 23.28 11.79 1.27
CA LEU A 116 23.45 10.73 2.28
C LEU A 116 23.85 11.29 3.65
N ALA A 117 24.75 12.28 3.70
CA ALA A 117 25.14 12.91 4.95
C ALA A 117 23.95 13.61 5.63
N ARG A 118 23.15 14.32 4.84
CA ARG A 118 21.92 14.97 5.28
C ARG A 118 20.87 13.98 5.80
N ALA A 119 20.61 12.91 5.05
CA ALA A 119 19.67 11.87 5.45
C ALA A 119 20.11 11.15 6.73
N ARG A 120 21.41 10.83 6.87
CA ARG A 120 21.98 10.25 8.10
C ARG A 120 21.85 11.17 9.31
N TYR A 121 22.11 12.46 9.13
CA TYR A 121 21.93 13.46 10.17
C TYR A 121 20.49 13.45 10.68
N TRP A 122 19.52 13.55 9.77
CA TRP A 122 18.12 13.57 10.10
C TRP A 122 17.58 12.25 10.70
N ALA A 123 18.05 11.11 10.20
CA ALA A 123 17.66 9.80 10.73
C ALA A 123 18.07 9.62 12.21
N GLY A 124 19.12 10.35 12.67
CA GLY A 124 19.55 10.37 14.05
C GLY A 124 19.02 11.54 14.89
N ALA A 125 18.33 12.49 14.28
CA ALA A 125 17.82 13.70 14.94
C ALA A 125 16.37 13.53 15.44
N ASP A 126 16.05 14.17 16.57
CA ASP A 126 14.67 14.35 16.98
C ASP A 126 14.03 15.50 16.16
N PRO A 127 12.93 15.24 15.43
CA PRO A 127 12.33 16.24 14.53
C PRO A 127 11.94 17.56 15.24
N GLU A 128 11.43 17.49 16.46
CA GLU A 128 11.04 18.68 17.21
C GLU A 128 12.26 19.52 17.61
N THR A 129 13.29 18.87 18.14
CA THR A 129 14.55 19.53 18.53
C THR A 129 15.20 20.18 17.32
N GLU A 130 15.21 19.51 16.18
CA GLU A 130 15.82 20.03 14.96
C GLU A 130 15.01 21.22 14.37
N LEU A 131 13.70 21.15 14.37
CA LEU A 131 12.84 22.28 13.98
C LEU A 131 13.09 23.50 14.86
N ARG A 132 13.21 23.32 16.18
CA ARG A 132 13.54 24.44 17.09
C ARG A 132 14.90 25.05 16.77
N ARG A 133 15.90 24.21 16.50
CA ARG A 133 17.25 24.67 16.12
C ARG A 133 17.21 25.48 14.81
N ARG A 134 16.49 25.01 13.80
CA ARG A 134 16.44 25.65 12.47
C ARG A 134 15.62 26.92 12.46
N THR A 135 14.47 26.92 13.12
CA THR A 135 13.54 28.05 13.06
C THR A 135 13.82 29.11 14.13
N GLY A 136 14.53 28.75 15.20
CA GLY A 136 14.67 29.62 16.39
C GLY A 136 13.36 29.88 17.12
N ALA A 137 12.26 29.24 16.72
CA ALA A 137 10.95 29.47 17.29
C ALA A 137 10.80 28.77 18.67
N THR A 138 10.22 29.48 19.62
CA THR A 138 10.03 29.01 21.01
C THR A 138 8.60 28.54 21.30
N GLY A 139 7.68 28.68 20.35
CA GLY A 139 6.29 28.28 20.47
C GLY A 139 6.10 26.75 20.57
N PRO A 140 4.86 26.29 20.78
CA PRO A 140 4.54 24.87 20.72
C PRO A 140 4.73 24.34 19.31
N VAL A 141 5.20 23.09 19.19
CA VAL A 141 5.23 22.36 17.91
C VAL A 141 3.82 21.85 17.62
N GLU A 142 3.30 22.21 16.46
CA GLU A 142 2.08 21.60 15.95
C GLU A 142 2.39 20.18 15.50
N ARG A 143 1.66 19.20 16.03
CA ARG A 143 1.80 17.79 15.69
C ARG A 143 0.54 17.33 14.97
N GLY A 144 0.71 16.58 13.93
CA GLY A 144 -0.38 15.97 13.17
C GLY A 144 0.03 14.59 12.69
N ARG A 145 -0.96 13.80 12.30
CA ARG A 145 -0.73 12.51 11.64
C ARG A 145 -1.16 12.64 10.19
N VAL A 146 -0.35 12.15 9.28
CA VAL A 146 -0.63 12.14 7.85
C VAL A 146 -0.60 10.70 7.34
N ARG A 147 -1.43 10.44 6.34
CA ARG A 147 -1.48 9.15 5.63
C ARG A 147 -1.17 9.40 4.17
N ASN A 148 -0.28 8.60 3.61
CA ASN A 148 -0.11 8.53 2.17
C ASN A 148 -1.23 7.64 1.62
N GLU A 149 -2.07 8.18 0.74
CA GLU A 149 -3.23 7.47 0.19
C GLU A 149 -2.81 6.33 -0.74
N SER A 150 -1.73 6.52 -1.52
CA SER A 150 -1.26 5.51 -2.48
C SER A 150 -0.73 4.24 -1.82
N TRP A 151 -0.13 4.35 -0.64
CA TRP A 151 0.56 3.24 0.04
C TRP A 151 0.04 2.95 1.45
N SER A 152 -0.99 3.66 1.86
CA SER A 152 -1.59 3.53 3.21
C SER A 152 -0.61 3.72 4.37
N SER A 153 0.59 4.22 4.10
CA SER A 153 1.61 4.45 5.12
C SER A 153 1.33 5.70 5.93
N ARG A 154 1.61 5.65 7.23
CA ARG A 154 1.41 6.74 8.19
C ARG A 154 2.73 7.38 8.58
N TYR A 155 2.68 8.70 8.88
CA TYR A 155 3.79 9.49 9.38
C TYR A 155 3.27 10.47 10.43
N ASP A 156 4.09 10.81 11.41
CA ASP A 156 3.85 11.95 12.28
C ASP A 156 4.45 13.21 11.63
N ARG A 157 3.64 14.26 11.57
CA ARG A 157 4.01 15.58 11.04
C ARG A 157 4.27 16.55 12.18
N TYR A 158 5.34 17.31 12.06
CA TYR A 158 5.77 18.34 12.99
C TYR A 158 5.88 19.68 12.27
N THR A 159 5.24 20.73 12.78
CA THR A 159 5.29 22.09 12.20
C THR A 159 5.67 23.10 13.27
N LEU A 160 6.66 23.93 12.98
CA LEU A 160 7.12 25.00 13.85
C LEU A 160 7.75 26.13 13.02
N GLY A 161 7.43 27.40 13.32
CA GLY A 161 8.00 28.55 12.66
C GLY A 161 7.84 28.58 11.14
N GLY A 162 6.76 28.00 10.63
CA GLY A 162 6.47 27.89 9.18
C GLY A 162 7.22 26.77 8.47
N GLN A 163 8.02 25.96 9.17
CA GLN A 163 8.65 24.77 8.62
C GLN A 163 7.89 23.52 9.06
N THR A 164 7.75 22.56 8.14
CA THR A 164 7.09 21.26 8.37
C THR A 164 8.06 20.14 8.01
N VAL A 165 8.13 19.12 8.88
CA VAL A 165 8.86 17.87 8.62
C VAL A 165 8.01 16.68 9.05
N TRP A 166 8.23 15.54 8.39
CA TRP A 166 7.66 14.25 8.76
C TRP A 166 8.74 13.37 9.40
N ASP A 167 8.35 12.38 10.18
CA ASP A 167 9.30 11.52 10.90
C ASP A 167 9.80 10.30 10.11
N GLY A 168 9.73 10.37 8.79
CA GLY A 168 10.15 9.29 7.88
C GLY A 168 11.61 9.29 7.46
N HIS A 169 12.51 10.04 8.12
CA HIS A 169 13.90 10.24 7.65
C HIS A 169 14.73 8.94 7.56
N ALA A 170 14.47 7.94 8.42
CA ALA A 170 15.14 6.65 8.30
C ALA A 170 14.71 5.90 7.01
N GLY A 171 13.46 6.09 6.56
CA GLY A 171 12.97 5.62 5.27
C GLY A 171 13.63 6.38 4.11
N VAL A 172 13.76 7.71 4.22
CA VAL A 172 14.50 8.52 3.23
C VAL A 172 15.94 8.01 3.06
N LEU A 173 16.65 7.76 4.16
CA LEU A 173 18.00 7.20 4.11
C LEU A 173 18.01 5.83 3.41
N THR A 174 17.06 4.95 3.75
CA THR A 174 16.93 3.62 3.14
C THR A 174 16.73 3.72 1.62
N ARG A 175 15.85 4.61 1.17
CA ARG A 175 15.60 4.87 -0.27
C ARG A 175 16.81 5.43 -0.99
N LEU A 176 17.52 6.38 -0.40
CA LEU A 176 18.73 6.96 -0.99
C LEU A 176 19.85 5.93 -1.13
N GLU A 177 20.08 5.10 -0.11
CA GLU A 177 21.08 4.04 -0.15
C GLU A 177 20.76 3.02 -1.24
N GLU A 178 19.50 2.58 -1.36
CA GLU A 178 19.05 1.71 -2.44
C GLU A 178 19.28 2.36 -3.80
N ARG A 179 18.83 3.61 -3.97
CA ARG A 179 18.97 4.37 -5.22
C ARG A 179 20.43 4.54 -5.66
N PHE A 180 21.33 4.68 -4.70
CA PHE A 180 22.77 4.79 -4.94
C PHE A 180 23.49 3.43 -4.91
N ARG A 181 22.73 2.31 -4.88
CA ARG A 181 23.24 0.93 -4.88
C ARG A 181 24.17 0.62 -3.70
N ILE A 182 23.88 1.19 -2.55
CA ILE A 182 24.53 0.89 -1.28
C ILE A 182 23.75 -0.26 -0.63
N ARG A 183 24.37 -1.42 -0.50
CA ARG A 183 23.73 -2.58 0.12
C ARG A 183 23.83 -2.51 1.64
N THR A 184 22.84 -1.93 2.26
CA THR A 184 22.72 -1.84 3.71
C THR A 184 22.50 -3.23 4.31
N PRO A 185 23.21 -3.63 5.39
CA PRO A 185 23.01 -4.90 6.07
C PRO A 185 21.60 -5.07 6.64
N PHE A 186 21.14 -6.33 6.74
CA PHE A 186 19.80 -6.65 7.27
C PHE A 186 19.60 -6.11 8.70
N ASP A 187 20.58 -6.28 9.59
CA ASP A 187 20.47 -5.83 10.99
C ASP A 187 20.34 -4.30 11.11
N GLU A 188 21.00 -3.55 10.23
CA GLU A 188 20.88 -2.10 10.18
C GLU A 188 19.48 -1.68 9.68
N LEU A 189 18.95 -2.37 8.67
CA LEU A 189 17.59 -2.14 8.18
C LEU A 189 16.55 -2.49 9.24
N LEU A 190 16.72 -3.61 9.95
CA LEU A 190 15.88 -3.99 11.09
C LEU A 190 15.88 -2.89 12.17
N ALA A 191 17.07 -2.39 12.53
CA ALA A 191 17.21 -1.31 13.50
C ALA A 191 16.48 -0.02 13.05
N ARG A 192 16.51 0.30 11.75
CA ARG A 192 15.76 1.43 11.20
C ARG A 192 14.25 1.25 11.29
N ALA A 193 13.72 0.08 10.90
CA ALA A 193 12.30 -0.24 11.04
C ALA A 193 11.86 -0.08 12.50
N PHE A 194 12.70 -0.46 13.45
CA PHE A 194 12.41 -0.38 14.88
C PHE A 194 12.54 1.03 15.49
N THR A 195 13.03 2.02 14.74
CA THR A 195 12.90 3.43 15.14
C THR A 195 11.44 3.89 15.16
N ARG A 196 10.60 3.24 14.37
CA ARG A 196 9.14 3.42 14.29
C ARG A 196 8.48 2.05 14.26
N PRO A 197 8.27 1.41 15.44
CA PRO A 197 7.80 0.03 15.53
C PRO A 197 6.28 -0.09 15.30
N ASP A 198 5.81 0.51 14.25
CA ASP A 198 4.44 0.48 13.75
C ASP A 198 4.49 0.00 12.29
N ARG A 199 3.85 -1.13 12.01
CA ARG A 199 3.82 -1.76 10.68
C ARG A 199 3.22 -0.83 9.62
N ASP A 200 2.28 0.03 10.01
CA ASP A 200 1.67 1.00 9.11
C ASP A 200 2.53 2.27 8.93
N HIS A 201 3.64 2.40 9.64
CA HIS A 201 4.53 3.54 9.48
C HIS A 201 5.40 3.40 8.23
N GLY A 202 5.60 4.51 7.49
CA GLY A 202 6.34 4.50 6.23
C GLY A 202 7.78 3.98 6.35
N VAL A 203 8.47 4.24 7.47
CA VAL A 203 9.82 3.70 7.71
C VAL A 203 9.84 2.17 7.73
N TRP A 204 8.84 1.55 8.38
CA TRP A 204 8.70 0.09 8.37
C TRP A 204 8.44 -0.42 6.95
N SER A 205 7.48 0.18 6.26
CA SER A 205 7.15 -0.20 4.89
C SER A 205 8.33 -0.06 3.93
N ASP A 206 9.10 1.03 4.01
CA ASP A 206 10.28 1.25 3.16
C ASP A 206 11.33 0.15 3.34
N VAL A 207 11.57 -0.28 4.60
CA VAL A 207 12.53 -1.36 4.89
C VAL A 207 12.03 -2.70 4.40
N VAL A 208 10.76 -3.05 4.65
CA VAL A 208 10.17 -4.33 4.24
C VAL A 208 10.16 -4.44 2.71
N VAL A 209 9.72 -3.39 2.01
CA VAL A 209 9.70 -3.35 0.54
C VAL A 209 11.11 -3.47 -0.04
N LEU A 210 12.10 -2.79 0.53
CA LEU A 210 13.49 -2.92 0.10
C LEU A 210 14.01 -4.35 0.26
N LEU A 211 13.78 -4.97 1.41
CA LEU A 211 14.22 -6.35 1.67
C LEU A 211 13.53 -7.35 0.74
N ALA A 212 12.23 -7.13 0.48
CA ALA A 212 11.46 -7.94 -0.46
C ALA A 212 11.98 -7.78 -1.91
N ALA A 213 12.27 -6.55 -2.34
CA ALA A 213 12.78 -6.27 -3.69
C ALA A 213 14.17 -6.89 -3.96
N ARG A 214 14.92 -7.26 -2.93
CA ARG A 214 16.22 -7.95 -3.11
C ARG A 214 16.08 -9.36 -3.68
N LEU A 215 14.98 -10.03 -3.43
CA LEU A 215 14.67 -11.39 -3.91
C LEU A 215 15.87 -12.36 -3.73
N ASP A 216 16.52 -12.31 -2.57
CA ASP A 216 17.76 -13.07 -2.32
C ASP A 216 17.69 -13.96 -1.07
N ALA A 217 18.48 -15.05 -1.10
CA ALA A 217 18.57 -16.02 -0.02
C ALA A 217 19.06 -15.42 1.30
N GLY A 218 19.85 -14.36 1.26
CA GLY A 218 20.38 -13.71 2.47
C GLY A 218 19.28 -12.97 3.24
N SER A 219 18.44 -12.20 2.56
CA SER A 219 17.29 -11.54 3.15
C SER A 219 16.28 -12.55 3.70
N TRP A 220 16.03 -13.65 2.96
CA TRP A 220 15.19 -14.75 3.43
C TRP A 220 15.72 -15.38 4.71
N ALA A 221 16.99 -15.84 4.70
CA ALA A 221 17.58 -16.54 5.84
C ALA A 221 17.66 -15.66 7.10
N ALA A 222 17.96 -14.36 6.92
CA ALA A 222 18.01 -13.43 8.04
C ALA A 222 16.61 -13.20 8.64
N ALA A 223 15.57 -13.09 7.82
CA ALA A 223 14.18 -12.97 8.30
C ALA A 223 13.71 -14.30 8.95
N GLU A 224 13.97 -15.46 8.32
CA GLU A 224 13.61 -16.78 8.87
C GLU A 224 14.25 -17.02 10.25
N ALA A 225 15.49 -16.56 10.47
CA ALA A 225 16.18 -16.70 11.76
C ALA A 225 15.47 -15.94 12.91
N LEU A 226 14.63 -14.95 12.61
CA LEU A 226 13.85 -14.21 13.60
C LEU A 226 12.51 -14.87 13.95
N ARG A 227 12.11 -15.94 13.27
CA ARG A 227 10.83 -16.64 13.46
C ARG A 227 10.59 -17.04 14.91
N ASP A 228 11.61 -17.55 15.57
CA ASP A 228 11.53 -18.06 16.94
C ASP A 228 12.03 -17.03 17.97
N HIS A 229 12.19 -15.76 17.57
CA HIS A 229 12.68 -14.72 18.46
C HIS A 229 11.70 -14.47 19.62
N PRO A 230 12.16 -14.32 20.88
CA PRO A 230 11.28 -14.15 22.05
C PRO A 230 10.44 -12.85 21.97
N ASP A 231 11.01 -11.81 21.40
CA ASP A 231 10.30 -10.54 21.18
C ASP A 231 9.36 -10.66 19.98
N ARG A 232 8.07 -10.37 20.24
CA ARG A 232 7.01 -10.33 19.24
C ARG A 232 7.33 -9.44 18.04
N LEU A 233 7.93 -8.27 18.28
CA LEU A 233 8.19 -7.29 17.21
C LEU A 233 9.17 -7.83 16.17
N HIS A 234 10.18 -8.62 16.59
CA HIS A 234 11.10 -9.30 15.68
C HIS A 234 10.37 -10.36 14.84
N ARG A 235 9.46 -11.14 15.45
CA ARG A 235 8.65 -12.13 14.73
C ARG A 235 7.70 -11.46 13.75
N LEU A 236 7.08 -10.33 14.14
CA LEU A 236 6.20 -9.55 13.27
C LEU A 236 6.95 -9.03 12.04
N PHE A 237 8.14 -8.47 12.24
CA PHE A 237 9.00 -8.00 11.16
C PHE A 237 9.40 -9.14 10.21
N ALA A 238 9.80 -10.29 10.77
CA ALA A 238 10.15 -11.47 10.00
C ALA A 238 8.97 -11.95 9.13
N ALA A 239 7.78 -12.04 9.70
CA ALA A 239 6.58 -12.46 8.97
C ALA A 239 6.24 -11.52 7.82
N ASP A 240 6.34 -10.21 8.05
CA ASP A 240 6.05 -9.21 7.03
C ASP A 240 7.08 -9.24 5.88
N VAL A 241 8.38 -9.34 6.19
CA VAL A 241 9.45 -9.47 5.19
C VAL A 241 9.28 -10.75 4.37
N LEU A 242 9.10 -11.90 5.03
CA LEU A 242 8.96 -13.19 4.34
C LEU A 242 7.72 -13.23 3.46
N ARG A 243 6.58 -12.70 3.94
CA ARG A 243 5.35 -12.57 3.15
C ARG A 243 5.58 -11.71 1.89
N CYS A 244 6.19 -10.53 2.04
CA CYS A 244 6.46 -9.65 0.90
C CYS A 244 7.47 -10.26 -0.09
N LEU A 245 8.46 -11.03 0.38
CA LEU A 245 9.37 -11.79 -0.50
C LEU A 245 8.61 -12.82 -1.34
N VAL A 246 7.67 -13.54 -0.74
CA VAL A 246 6.86 -14.54 -1.47
C VAL A 246 5.99 -13.89 -2.55
N ILE A 247 5.36 -12.75 -2.25
CA ILE A 247 4.60 -11.96 -3.23
C ILE A 247 5.54 -11.52 -4.36
N GLY A 248 6.71 -10.97 -4.05
CA GLY A 248 7.71 -10.54 -5.03
C GLY A 248 8.20 -11.69 -5.93
N PHE A 249 8.45 -12.88 -5.40
CA PHE A 249 8.78 -14.05 -6.21
C PHE A 249 7.66 -14.37 -7.21
N GLY A 250 6.40 -14.30 -6.79
CA GLY A 250 5.25 -14.52 -7.66
C GLY A 250 5.14 -13.50 -8.79
N GLU A 251 5.32 -12.21 -8.49
CA GLU A 251 5.31 -11.12 -9.47
C GLU A 251 6.39 -11.28 -10.55
N PHE A 252 7.60 -11.67 -10.14
CA PHE A 252 8.73 -11.92 -11.08
C PHE A 252 8.75 -13.33 -11.64
N ARG A 253 7.71 -14.15 -11.41
CA ARG A 253 7.61 -15.55 -11.83
C ARG A 253 8.81 -16.40 -11.37
N MET A 254 9.41 -16.04 -10.26
CA MET A 254 10.47 -16.82 -9.63
C MET A 254 9.84 -17.86 -8.70
N GLN A 255 10.45 -19.03 -8.60
CA GLN A 255 10.07 -19.97 -7.55
C GLN A 255 10.92 -19.69 -6.30
N PRO A 256 10.34 -19.65 -5.09
CA PRO A 256 11.12 -19.53 -3.88
C PRO A 256 12.24 -20.56 -3.80
N SER A 257 12.01 -21.78 -4.29
CA SER A 257 13.01 -22.87 -4.37
C SER A 257 14.23 -22.54 -5.23
N ASP A 258 14.14 -21.58 -6.15
CA ASP A 258 15.28 -21.14 -6.97
C ASP A 258 16.27 -20.29 -6.15
N VAL A 259 15.79 -19.72 -5.06
CA VAL A 259 16.54 -18.80 -4.20
C VAL A 259 16.81 -19.43 -2.83
N VAL A 260 15.85 -20.16 -2.27
CA VAL A 260 15.92 -20.79 -0.95
C VAL A 260 15.79 -22.31 -1.07
N HIS A 261 16.53 -23.05 -0.24
CA HIS A 261 16.60 -24.52 -0.33
C HIS A 261 15.33 -25.25 0.16
N LYS A 262 14.35 -24.52 0.70
CA LYS A 262 13.09 -25.06 1.20
C LYS A 262 11.92 -24.34 0.55
N PRO A 263 10.80 -25.05 0.29
CA PRO A 263 9.56 -24.40 -0.10
C PRO A 263 9.12 -23.37 0.95
N ALA A 264 8.73 -22.18 0.51
CA ALA A 264 8.25 -21.14 1.41
C ALA A 264 7.02 -21.63 2.22
N SER A 265 6.15 -22.41 1.61
CA SER A 265 5.00 -23.04 2.24
C SER A 265 5.37 -23.92 3.44
N GLU A 266 6.53 -24.59 3.42
CA GLU A 266 6.99 -25.40 4.56
C GLU A 266 7.31 -24.53 5.79
N VAL A 267 7.97 -23.40 5.57
CA VAL A 267 8.30 -22.45 6.63
C VAL A 267 7.03 -21.89 7.27
N PHE A 268 6.10 -21.42 6.44
CA PHE A 268 4.85 -20.84 6.93
C PHE A 268 3.92 -21.88 7.59
N LEU A 269 3.82 -23.10 7.06
CA LEU A 269 3.04 -24.17 7.68
C LEU A 269 3.56 -24.56 9.07
N ALA A 270 4.88 -24.67 9.22
CA ALA A 270 5.48 -24.93 10.52
C ALA A 270 5.21 -23.80 11.50
N TRP A 271 5.42 -22.55 11.04
CA TRP A 271 5.23 -21.36 11.86
C TRP A 271 3.76 -21.17 12.29
N ALA A 272 2.81 -21.33 11.38
CA ALA A 272 1.37 -21.21 11.67
C ALA A 272 0.90 -22.13 12.82
N ARG A 273 1.53 -23.29 13.01
CA ARG A 273 1.18 -24.22 14.09
C ARG A 273 1.71 -23.78 15.46
N GLU A 274 2.77 -22.98 15.50
CA GLU A 274 3.52 -22.60 16.71
C GLU A 274 3.19 -21.17 17.18
N GLU A 275 2.89 -20.26 16.25
CA GLU A 275 2.63 -18.85 16.57
C GLU A 275 1.35 -18.68 17.39
N ARG A 276 1.43 -17.76 18.36
CA ARG A 276 0.32 -17.44 19.27
C ARG A 276 -0.11 -15.98 19.22
N ASP A 277 0.78 -15.08 18.75
CA ASP A 277 0.40 -13.69 18.55
C ASP A 277 -0.50 -13.58 17.31
N PRO A 278 -1.71 -13.04 17.43
CA PRO A 278 -2.67 -13.06 16.32
C PRO A 278 -2.25 -12.18 15.15
N GLU A 279 -1.48 -11.12 15.37
CA GLU A 279 -1.04 -10.25 14.28
C GLU A 279 0.11 -10.90 13.49
N VAL A 280 1.05 -11.53 14.17
CA VAL A 280 2.10 -12.33 13.53
C VAL A 280 1.47 -13.50 12.77
N LEU A 281 0.54 -14.21 13.41
CA LEU A 281 -0.15 -15.35 12.81
C LEU A 281 -0.91 -14.95 11.54
N ALA A 282 -1.61 -13.82 11.53
CA ALA A 282 -2.31 -13.34 10.34
C ALA A 282 -1.33 -13.16 9.16
N LEU A 283 -0.17 -12.52 9.38
CA LEU A 283 0.86 -12.37 8.34
C LEU A 283 1.44 -13.71 7.86
N VAL A 284 1.62 -14.65 8.79
CA VAL A 284 2.09 -16.01 8.46
C VAL A 284 1.07 -16.75 7.60
N LEU A 285 -0.23 -16.64 7.91
CA LEU A 285 -1.30 -17.23 7.10
C LEU A 285 -1.42 -16.56 5.73
N SER A 286 -1.29 -15.24 5.68
CA SER A 286 -1.24 -14.48 4.42
C SER A 286 -0.06 -14.95 3.54
N GLY A 287 1.15 -15.03 4.10
CA GLY A 287 2.32 -15.54 3.38
C GLY A 287 2.15 -16.99 2.90
N LEU A 288 1.47 -17.83 3.67
CA LEU A 288 1.14 -19.20 3.28
C LEU A 288 0.18 -19.22 2.08
N SER A 289 -0.82 -18.35 2.06
CA SER A 289 -1.82 -18.29 0.97
C SER A 289 -1.26 -17.69 -0.33
N GLU A 290 -0.29 -16.78 -0.24
CA GLU A 290 0.32 -16.11 -1.40
C GLU A 290 1.39 -16.95 -2.10
N GLY A 291 1.99 -17.92 -1.41
CA GLY A 291 3.01 -18.79 -1.99
C GLY A 291 2.49 -19.56 -3.20
N GLY A 292 3.18 -19.47 -4.35
CA GLY A 292 2.85 -20.24 -5.56
C GLY A 292 2.80 -21.76 -5.32
N GLU A 293 3.46 -22.23 -4.27
CA GLU A 293 3.49 -23.62 -3.80
C GLU A 293 2.27 -24.01 -2.94
N ALA A 294 1.39 -23.05 -2.61
CA ALA A 294 0.20 -23.33 -1.81
C ALA A 294 -0.76 -24.32 -2.50
N ALA A 295 -0.78 -24.31 -3.83
CA ALA A 295 -1.56 -25.26 -4.61
C ALA A 295 -1.09 -26.72 -4.44
N ASP A 296 0.23 -26.94 -4.36
CA ASP A 296 0.84 -28.27 -4.18
C ASP A 296 0.58 -28.82 -2.77
N ARG A 297 0.34 -27.91 -1.80
CA ARG A 297 0.03 -28.24 -0.40
C ARG A 297 -1.40 -27.90 0.00
N ALA A 298 -2.30 -27.89 -0.96
CA ALA A 298 -3.69 -27.46 -0.79
C ALA A 298 -4.40 -28.13 0.41
N ALA A 299 -4.17 -29.42 0.63
CA ALA A 299 -4.78 -30.14 1.76
C ALA A 299 -4.24 -29.68 3.12
N GLU A 300 -2.95 -29.35 3.20
CA GLU A 300 -2.34 -28.85 4.43
C GLU A 300 -2.79 -27.41 4.71
N CYS A 301 -2.83 -26.56 3.68
CA CYS A 301 -3.35 -25.20 3.77
C CYS A 301 -4.82 -25.18 4.19
N GLU A 302 -5.65 -26.06 3.60
CA GLU A 302 -7.05 -26.23 3.98
C GLU A 302 -7.19 -26.63 5.45
N ALA A 303 -6.43 -27.64 5.91
CA ALA A 303 -6.50 -28.09 7.29
C ALA A 303 -6.11 -26.96 8.27
N VAL A 304 -5.10 -26.16 7.94
CA VAL A 304 -4.72 -24.98 8.72
C VAL A 304 -5.84 -23.94 8.70
N GLY A 305 -6.36 -23.58 7.53
CA GLY A 305 -7.47 -22.63 7.40
C GLY A 305 -8.69 -23.04 8.23
N LEU A 306 -9.14 -24.29 8.11
CA LEU A 306 -10.27 -24.81 8.88
C LEU A 306 -10.03 -24.74 10.40
N SER A 307 -8.79 -24.98 10.86
CA SER A 307 -8.45 -24.90 12.29
C SER A 307 -8.53 -23.49 12.87
N TYR A 308 -8.37 -22.44 12.04
CA TYR A 308 -8.42 -21.05 12.44
C TYR A 308 -9.75 -20.34 12.13
N ALA A 309 -10.72 -21.00 11.52
CA ALA A 309 -12.00 -20.40 11.15
C ALA A 309 -12.78 -19.82 12.35
N GLY A 310 -12.58 -20.36 13.54
CA GLY A 310 -13.19 -19.89 14.80
C GLY A 310 -12.22 -19.09 15.70
N HIS A 311 -11.11 -18.59 15.17
CA HIS A 311 -10.14 -17.87 15.98
C HIS A 311 -10.75 -16.58 16.58
N PRO A 312 -10.44 -16.21 17.85
CA PRO A 312 -11.04 -15.03 18.48
C PRO A 312 -10.69 -13.70 17.78
N ASP A 313 -9.48 -13.58 17.24
CA ASP A 313 -9.03 -12.38 16.53
C ASP A 313 -9.52 -12.41 15.07
N PRO A 314 -10.22 -11.35 14.59
CA PRO A 314 -10.73 -11.28 13.23
C PRO A 314 -9.63 -11.26 12.17
N ARG A 315 -8.47 -10.67 12.44
CA ARG A 315 -7.34 -10.64 11.49
C ARG A 315 -6.89 -12.04 11.07
N VAL A 316 -6.96 -13.01 12.00
CA VAL A 316 -6.65 -14.41 11.72
C VAL A 316 -7.78 -15.07 10.91
N ARG A 317 -9.06 -14.79 11.25
CA ARG A 317 -10.19 -15.32 10.48
C ARG A 317 -10.29 -14.76 9.07
N GLU A 318 -9.83 -13.52 8.87
CA GLU A 318 -9.78 -12.86 7.56
C GLU A 318 -8.92 -13.64 6.56
N GLU A 319 -7.82 -14.27 6.99
CA GLU A 319 -6.92 -15.03 6.12
C GLU A 319 -7.44 -16.43 5.75
N VAL A 320 -8.46 -16.93 6.45
CA VAL A 320 -8.99 -18.30 6.26
C VAL A 320 -9.54 -18.54 4.85
N PRO A 321 -10.38 -17.68 4.25
CA PRO A 321 -10.90 -17.91 2.91
C PRO A 321 -9.79 -18.11 1.86
N ASP A 322 -8.69 -17.37 1.95
CA ASP A 322 -7.60 -17.48 0.99
C ASP A 322 -6.84 -18.82 1.11
N LEU A 323 -6.73 -19.38 2.30
CA LEU A 323 -6.18 -20.73 2.52
C LEU A 323 -7.09 -21.84 1.96
N LEU A 324 -8.40 -21.59 1.87
CA LEU A 324 -9.39 -22.56 1.37
C LEU A 324 -9.53 -22.54 -0.16
N ARG A 325 -8.89 -21.62 -0.89
CA ARG A 325 -9.08 -21.47 -2.34
C ARG A 325 -8.47 -22.59 -3.18
N TYR A 326 -7.43 -23.25 -2.69
CA TYR A 326 -6.67 -24.27 -3.44
C TYR A 326 -7.14 -25.71 -3.23
N GLY A 327 -8.10 -25.94 -2.37
CA GLY A 327 -8.54 -27.28 -2.03
C GLY A 327 -9.23 -28.06 -3.16
N PRO A 328 -9.50 -29.36 -2.95
CA PRO A 328 -10.02 -30.24 -3.98
C PRO A 328 -11.38 -29.81 -4.52
N THR A 329 -11.63 -30.19 -5.78
CA THR A 329 -12.96 -30.09 -6.41
C THR A 329 -13.53 -31.52 -6.59
N PRO A 330 -14.82 -31.78 -6.30
CA PRO A 330 -15.83 -30.82 -5.82
C PRO A 330 -15.52 -30.29 -4.43
N VAL A 331 -16.00 -29.07 -4.13
CA VAL A 331 -15.77 -28.42 -2.84
C VAL A 331 -16.41 -29.21 -1.71
N PRO A 332 -15.66 -29.63 -0.67
CA PRO A 332 -16.21 -30.38 0.46
C PRO A 332 -17.28 -29.56 1.21
N PRO A 333 -18.35 -30.24 1.71
CA PRO A 333 -19.41 -29.58 2.49
C PRO A 333 -18.89 -28.80 3.70
N GLU A 334 -17.85 -29.28 4.38
CA GLU A 334 -17.22 -28.62 5.52
C GLU A 334 -16.59 -27.28 5.13
N ARG A 335 -15.88 -27.22 4.00
CA ARG A 335 -15.30 -25.98 3.48
C ARG A 335 -16.39 -24.96 3.15
N LEU A 336 -17.46 -25.37 2.46
CA LEU A 336 -18.59 -24.50 2.17
C LEU A 336 -19.27 -24.00 3.45
N ALA A 337 -19.51 -24.86 4.41
CA ALA A 337 -20.10 -24.47 5.69
C ALA A 337 -19.24 -23.45 6.44
N THR A 338 -17.92 -23.63 6.41
CA THR A 338 -16.96 -22.68 6.99
C THR A 338 -17.03 -21.32 6.31
N VAL A 339 -16.99 -21.27 4.99
CA VAL A 339 -17.06 -19.99 4.26
C VAL A 339 -18.42 -19.32 4.43
N TYR A 340 -19.51 -20.08 4.50
CA TYR A 340 -20.85 -19.54 4.82
C TYR A 340 -20.94 -18.96 6.24
N ALA A 341 -20.21 -19.52 7.20
CA ALA A 341 -20.10 -18.94 8.53
C ALA A 341 -19.30 -17.64 8.51
N LEU A 342 -18.16 -17.61 7.82
CA LEU A 342 -17.32 -16.40 7.65
C LEU A 342 -18.04 -15.28 6.86
N ALA A 343 -18.93 -15.64 5.93
CA ALA A 343 -19.80 -14.68 5.24
C ALA A 343 -20.82 -13.98 6.16
N ARG A 344 -20.95 -14.45 7.39
CA ARG A 344 -21.81 -13.88 8.45
C ARG A 344 -20.99 -13.45 9.67
N ASP A 345 -19.69 -13.32 9.52
CA ASP A 345 -18.78 -12.90 10.60
C ASP A 345 -19.17 -11.49 11.11
N PRO A 346 -19.07 -11.23 12.41
CA PRO A 346 -19.29 -9.88 12.95
C PRO A 346 -18.30 -8.85 12.39
N ASP A 347 -17.09 -9.28 12.03
CA ASP A 347 -16.07 -8.40 11.47
C ASP A 347 -16.29 -8.22 9.95
N PRO A 348 -16.37 -6.98 9.45
CA PRO A 348 -16.63 -6.71 8.04
C PRO A 348 -15.49 -7.14 7.10
N ALA A 349 -14.22 -7.08 7.52
CA ALA A 349 -13.09 -7.51 6.70
C ALA A 349 -13.15 -9.02 6.41
N VAL A 350 -13.55 -9.82 7.41
CA VAL A 350 -13.77 -11.25 7.23
C VAL A 350 -14.88 -11.54 6.22
N ARG A 351 -15.99 -10.75 6.26
CA ARG A 351 -17.08 -10.90 5.30
C ARG A 351 -16.67 -10.55 3.87
N VAL A 352 -15.83 -9.52 3.67
CA VAL A 352 -15.26 -9.15 2.36
C VAL A 352 -14.49 -10.35 1.76
N ARG A 353 -13.60 -10.96 2.53
CA ARG A 353 -12.80 -12.12 2.07
C ARG A 353 -13.66 -13.32 1.74
N ALA A 354 -14.66 -13.61 2.58
CA ALA A 354 -15.61 -14.68 2.33
C ALA A 354 -16.46 -14.43 1.07
N ALA A 355 -16.92 -13.20 0.84
CA ALA A 355 -17.64 -12.79 -0.37
C ALA A 355 -16.79 -12.95 -1.63
N ALA A 356 -15.51 -12.53 -1.57
CA ALA A 356 -14.56 -12.68 -2.66
C ALA A 356 -14.30 -14.17 -2.98
N TRP A 357 -14.17 -15.01 -1.97
CA TRP A 357 -14.05 -16.47 -2.16
C TRP A 357 -15.30 -17.07 -2.82
N LEU A 358 -16.48 -16.78 -2.28
CA LEU A 358 -17.76 -17.26 -2.83
C LEU A 358 -17.97 -16.80 -4.27
N GLY A 359 -17.62 -15.55 -4.58
CA GLY A 359 -17.69 -14.99 -5.93
C GLY A 359 -16.89 -15.83 -6.92
N ARG A 360 -15.66 -16.16 -6.58
CA ARG A 360 -14.70 -16.91 -7.43
C ARG A 360 -14.90 -18.43 -7.42
N CYS A 361 -15.61 -18.97 -6.43
CA CYS A 361 -15.83 -20.42 -6.30
C CYS A 361 -16.63 -20.96 -7.50
N ARG A 362 -16.06 -21.90 -8.26
CA ARG A 362 -16.70 -22.52 -9.44
C ARG A 362 -17.67 -23.66 -9.10
N ALA A 363 -17.81 -23.99 -7.82
CA ALA A 363 -18.70 -25.09 -7.44
C ALA A 363 -20.16 -24.73 -7.70
N GLU A 364 -20.88 -25.65 -8.33
CA GLU A 364 -22.33 -25.66 -8.38
C GLU A 364 -22.87 -26.22 -7.04
N ALA A 365 -22.81 -25.42 -5.99
CA ALA A 365 -23.30 -25.81 -4.70
C ALA A 365 -24.57 -25.03 -4.35
N PRO A 366 -25.60 -25.71 -3.88
CA PRO A 366 -26.83 -25.05 -3.40
C PRO A 366 -26.50 -24.04 -2.31
N GLY A 367 -27.04 -22.82 -2.45
CA GLY A 367 -26.93 -21.78 -1.43
C GLY A 367 -25.84 -20.76 -1.65
N ILE A 368 -24.86 -20.95 -2.55
CA ILE A 368 -23.84 -19.92 -2.84
C ILE A 368 -24.51 -18.61 -3.30
N THR A 369 -25.41 -18.71 -4.28
CA THR A 369 -26.12 -17.52 -4.81
C THR A 369 -27.02 -16.86 -3.77
N ASP A 370 -27.60 -17.62 -2.85
CA ASP A 370 -28.44 -17.07 -1.78
C ASP A 370 -27.59 -16.35 -0.72
N VAL A 371 -26.41 -16.90 -0.38
CA VAL A 371 -25.46 -16.22 0.52
C VAL A 371 -24.94 -14.95 -0.13
N LEU A 372 -24.54 -14.99 -1.41
CA LEU A 372 -24.11 -13.81 -2.16
C LEU A 372 -25.22 -12.75 -2.24
N ALA A 373 -26.47 -13.16 -2.51
CA ALA A 373 -27.60 -12.22 -2.52
C ALA A 373 -27.82 -11.56 -1.16
N GLY A 374 -27.63 -12.31 -0.06
CA GLY A 374 -27.70 -11.76 1.30
C GLY A 374 -26.59 -10.75 1.60
N LEU A 375 -25.39 -10.95 1.03
CA LEU A 375 -24.26 -10.00 1.14
C LEU A 375 -24.44 -8.75 0.28
N GLY A 376 -25.41 -8.72 -0.64
CA GLY A 376 -25.79 -7.54 -1.42
C GLY A 376 -26.30 -6.35 -0.59
N ASP A 377 -26.68 -6.58 0.67
CA ASP A 377 -27.12 -5.56 1.62
C ASP A 377 -26.09 -5.29 2.74
N ASP A 378 -24.83 -5.77 2.60
CA ASP A 378 -23.76 -5.55 3.58
C ASP A 378 -23.44 -4.06 3.73
N GLU A 379 -22.98 -3.65 4.92
CA GLU A 379 -22.57 -2.27 5.20
C GLU A 379 -21.37 -1.83 4.35
N LEU A 380 -20.40 -2.74 4.12
CA LEU A 380 -19.24 -2.44 3.29
C LEU A 380 -19.55 -2.54 1.79
N ARG A 381 -19.21 -1.47 1.05
CA ARG A 381 -19.36 -1.44 -0.40
C ARG A 381 -18.60 -2.58 -1.09
N GLU A 382 -17.39 -2.88 -0.63
CA GLU A 382 -16.54 -3.91 -1.20
C GLU A 382 -17.19 -5.31 -1.11
N THR A 383 -17.79 -5.65 0.02
CA THR A 383 -18.58 -6.89 0.17
C THR A 383 -19.71 -6.97 -0.85
N ARG A 384 -20.46 -5.87 -1.02
CA ARG A 384 -21.55 -5.79 -1.99
C ARG A 384 -21.07 -5.94 -3.44
N VAL A 385 -19.90 -5.37 -3.78
CA VAL A 385 -19.31 -5.51 -5.13
C VAL A 385 -18.92 -6.96 -5.40
N HIS A 386 -18.24 -7.62 -4.46
CA HIS A 386 -17.90 -9.05 -4.58
C HIS A 386 -19.13 -9.94 -4.69
N ALA A 387 -20.19 -9.62 -3.95
CA ALA A 387 -21.47 -10.34 -4.01
C ALA A 387 -22.12 -10.20 -5.39
N ALA A 388 -22.24 -8.97 -5.91
CA ALA A 388 -22.79 -8.68 -7.25
C ALA A 388 -21.97 -9.38 -8.35
N TRP A 389 -20.65 -9.30 -8.27
CA TRP A 389 -19.74 -9.99 -9.18
C TRP A 389 -19.95 -11.50 -9.17
N GLY A 390 -20.02 -12.11 -7.99
CA GLY A 390 -20.25 -13.55 -7.86
C GLY A 390 -21.62 -14.01 -8.39
N LEU A 391 -22.68 -13.18 -8.25
CA LEU A 391 -23.99 -13.43 -8.85
C LEU A 391 -23.93 -13.35 -10.38
N ALA A 392 -23.28 -12.33 -10.94
CA ALA A 392 -23.13 -12.16 -12.38
C ALA A 392 -22.36 -13.34 -13.02
N LEU A 393 -21.27 -13.79 -12.40
CA LEU A 393 -20.49 -14.94 -12.86
C LEU A 393 -21.32 -16.25 -12.90
N ARG A 394 -22.39 -16.35 -12.12
CA ARG A 394 -23.29 -17.52 -12.08
C ARG A 394 -24.54 -17.34 -12.93
N GLY A 395 -24.67 -16.23 -13.64
CA GLY A 395 -25.86 -15.93 -14.40
C GLY A 395 -27.11 -15.69 -13.55
N ASP A 396 -26.94 -15.35 -12.26
CA ASP A 396 -28.07 -15.10 -11.36
C ASP A 396 -28.66 -13.71 -11.62
N PRO A 397 -29.96 -13.59 -11.96
CA PRO A 397 -30.58 -12.32 -12.35
C PRO A 397 -30.56 -11.25 -11.24
N ARG A 398 -30.34 -11.63 -9.99
CA ARG A 398 -30.21 -10.69 -8.87
C ARG A 398 -28.98 -9.77 -9.01
N CYS A 399 -28.01 -10.14 -9.86
CA CYS A 399 -26.85 -9.29 -10.15
C CYS A 399 -27.23 -7.93 -10.73
N VAL A 400 -28.31 -7.81 -11.51
CA VAL A 400 -28.75 -6.57 -12.14
C VAL A 400 -29.14 -5.50 -11.10
N GLU A 401 -29.93 -5.90 -10.12
CA GLU A 401 -30.32 -4.99 -9.04
C GLU A 401 -29.15 -4.70 -8.09
N ALA A 402 -28.28 -5.69 -7.85
CA ALA A 402 -27.09 -5.50 -7.02
C ALA A 402 -26.13 -4.47 -7.65
N GLU A 403 -25.84 -4.58 -8.96
CA GLU A 403 -25.05 -3.59 -9.69
C GLU A 403 -25.66 -2.19 -9.65
N ARG A 404 -26.97 -2.09 -9.93
CA ARG A 404 -27.66 -0.80 -9.94
C ARG A 404 -27.49 0.00 -8.65
N ARG A 405 -27.42 -0.69 -7.51
CA ARG A 405 -27.20 -0.07 -6.19
C ARG A 405 -25.75 0.37 -5.94
N LEU A 406 -24.83 -0.09 -6.76
CA LEU A 406 -23.40 0.21 -6.63
C LEU A 406 -22.91 1.35 -7.52
N LEU A 407 -23.74 1.78 -8.49
CA LEU A 407 -23.36 2.83 -9.44
C LEU A 407 -23.09 4.18 -8.75
N PRO A 408 -22.11 4.98 -9.25
CA PRO A 408 -21.21 4.64 -10.35
C PRO A 408 -20.13 3.63 -9.97
N LEU A 409 -19.69 2.83 -10.95
CA LEU A 409 -18.55 1.92 -10.82
C LEU A 409 -17.28 2.57 -11.39
N ASP A 410 -16.14 2.26 -10.79
CA ASP A 410 -14.83 2.67 -11.29
C ASP A 410 -14.29 1.59 -12.26
N PRO A 411 -14.17 1.87 -13.59
CA PRO A 411 -13.73 0.87 -14.55
C PRO A 411 -12.27 0.42 -14.34
N ASP A 412 -11.44 1.28 -13.76
CA ASP A 412 -10.03 1.02 -13.52
C ASP A 412 -9.78 0.49 -12.09
N GLY A 413 -10.80 0.64 -11.21
CA GLY A 413 -10.76 0.18 -9.83
C GLY A 413 -11.04 -1.31 -9.69
N TRP A 414 -10.27 -1.99 -8.82
CA TRP A 414 -10.60 -3.32 -8.36
C TRP A 414 -11.44 -3.22 -7.06
N PRO A 415 -12.52 -3.99 -6.88
CA PRO A 415 -13.09 -5.04 -7.75
C PRO A 415 -14.14 -4.56 -8.77
N ASP A 416 -14.43 -3.27 -8.86
CA ASP A 416 -15.47 -2.69 -9.71
C ASP A 416 -15.31 -3.09 -11.19
N GLY A 417 -14.11 -2.98 -11.73
CA GLY A 417 -13.80 -3.37 -13.12
C GLY A 417 -14.07 -4.85 -13.40
N ASN A 418 -13.92 -5.74 -12.41
CA ASN A 418 -14.29 -7.14 -12.53
C ASN A 418 -15.80 -7.34 -12.58
N LEU A 419 -16.55 -6.60 -11.75
CA LEU A 419 -18.01 -6.60 -11.80
C LEU A 419 -18.51 -6.14 -13.17
N MET A 420 -18.00 -5.01 -13.67
CA MET A 420 -18.41 -4.47 -14.99
C MET A 420 -18.18 -5.50 -16.11
N ARG A 421 -17.02 -6.17 -16.13
CA ARG A 421 -16.74 -7.22 -17.13
C ARG A 421 -17.67 -8.43 -16.99
N ALA A 422 -18.02 -8.81 -15.77
CA ALA A 422 -18.96 -9.92 -15.54
C ALA A 422 -20.40 -9.54 -15.95
N MET A 423 -20.82 -8.31 -15.66
CA MET A 423 -22.13 -7.80 -16.06
C MET A 423 -22.27 -7.72 -17.58
N TRP A 424 -21.25 -7.22 -18.28
CA TRP A 424 -21.25 -7.19 -19.74
C TRP A 424 -21.47 -8.60 -20.34
N ARG A 425 -20.79 -9.62 -19.84
CA ARG A 425 -20.96 -11.01 -20.28
C ARG A 425 -22.34 -11.58 -19.93
N TYR A 426 -22.85 -11.25 -18.74
CA TYR A 426 -24.19 -11.63 -18.34
C TYR A 426 -25.24 -11.08 -19.34
N GLU A 427 -25.14 -9.80 -19.70
CA GLU A 427 -26.03 -9.15 -20.64
C GLU A 427 -25.94 -9.73 -22.06
N GLU A 428 -24.74 -10.08 -22.51
CA GLU A 428 -24.56 -10.81 -23.80
C GLU A 428 -25.23 -12.16 -23.76
N GLY A 429 -25.00 -12.95 -22.73
CA GLY A 429 -25.64 -14.26 -22.56
C GLY A 429 -27.18 -14.18 -22.56
N VAL A 430 -27.74 -13.15 -21.90
CA VAL A 430 -29.19 -12.90 -21.93
C VAL A 430 -29.69 -12.53 -23.34
N ARG A 431 -28.94 -11.71 -24.09
CA ARG A 431 -29.29 -11.31 -25.47
C ARG A 431 -29.25 -12.47 -26.46
N ASP A 432 -28.30 -13.37 -26.33
CA ASP A 432 -28.11 -14.50 -27.23
C ASP A 432 -29.04 -15.69 -26.91
N GLY A 433 -29.89 -15.58 -25.88
CA GLY A 433 -30.82 -16.65 -25.47
C GLY A 433 -30.13 -17.95 -25.02
N GLY A 434 -28.83 -17.86 -24.65
CA GLY A 434 -28.05 -18.96 -24.15
C GLY A 434 -28.46 -19.41 -22.74
N PRO A 435 -28.12 -20.63 -22.31
CA PRO A 435 -28.34 -21.08 -20.94
C PRO A 435 -27.60 -20.14 -19.98
N GLN A 436 -28.31 -19.60 -19.00
CA GLN A 436 -27.74 -18.84 -17.91
C GLN A 436 -27.00 -19.82 -16.99
N GLY A 437 -25.77 -20.16 -17.35
CA GLY A 437 -24.86 -21.01 -16.58
C GLY A 437 -23.59 -20.27 -16.20
N PRO A 438 -22.72 -20.84 -15.38
CA PRO A 438 -21.44 -20.25 -15.02
C PRO A 438 -20.65 -19.82 -16.26
N LEU A 439 -20.18 -18.59 -16.28
CA LEU A 439 -19.44 -18.02 -17.41
C LEU A 439 -18.02 -18.61 -17.44
N ASP A 440 -17.79 -19.59 -18.34
CA ASP A 440 -16.47 -20.17 -18.55
C ASP A 440 -15.49 -19.10 -19.10
N GLY A 441 -14.26 -19.09 -18.57
CA GLY A 441 -13.18 -18.20 -19.01
C GLY A 441 -13.11 -16.83 -18.31
N ALA A 442 -14.08 -16.46 -17.46
CA ALA A 442 -14.07 -15.17 -16.76
C ALA A 442 -12.99 -15.05 -15.68
N LEU A 443 -12.38 -16.15 -15.25
CA LEU A 443 -11.43 -16.21 -14.15
C LEU A 443 -9.95 -16.21 -14.57
N ASP A 444 -9.65 -16.43 -15.86
CA ASP A 444 -8.27 -16.45 -16.34
C ASP A 444 -7.65 -15.05 -16.39
N GLY A 445 -8.47 -13.98 -16.52
CA GLY A 445 -8.02 -12.59 -16.42
C GLY A 445 -7.96 -12.03 -15.00
N ALA A 446 -8.53 -12.71 -14.01
CA ALA A 446 -8.54 -12.27 -12.61
C ALA A 446 -7.25 -12.66 -11.85
N ARG A 447 -6.38 -13.48 -12.47
CA ARG A 447 -5.07 -13.83 -11.89
C ARG A 447 -4.09 -12.67 -11.87
N ASP A 448 -4.20 -11.74 -12.84
CA ASP A 448 -3.24 -10.65 -13.00
C ASP A 448 -3.59 -9.37 -12.21
N GLY A 449 -4.82 -9.24 -11.70
CA GLY A 449 -5.27 -8.04 -10.99
C GLY A 449 -5.30 -8.13 -9.46
N ALA A 450 -5.29 -9.35 -8.89
CA ALA A 450 -5.40 -9.53 -7.43
C ALA A 450 -4.11 -9.23 -6.66
N HIS A 451 -2.98 -9.07 -7.36
CA HIS A 451 -1.66 -8.85 -6.76
C HIS A 451 -1.19 -7.38 -6.79
N ALA A 452 -1.85 -6.50 -7.56
CA ALA A 452 -1.47 -5.09 -7.65
C ALA A 452 -2.16 -4.19 -6.59
N GLY A 453 -3.16 -4.71 -5.89
CA GLY A 453 -3.83 -4.00 -4.81
C GLY A 453 -3.32 -4.49 -3.46
N GLY A 454 -2.36 -3.79 -2.86
CA GLY A 454 -2.12 -3.93 -1.42
C GLY A 454 -3.46 -3.78 -0.70
N VAL A 455 -3.80 -4.75 0.14
CA VAL A 455 -5.02 -4.75 0.96
C VAL A 455 -5.12 -3.40 1.67
N GLN A 456 -6.01 -2.53 1.22
CA GLN A 456 -6.43 -1.39 2.01
C GLN A 456 -7.23 -1.95 3.19
N PRO A 457 -6.77 -1.80 4.43
CA PRO A 457 -7.65 -2.06 5.56
C PRO A 457 -8.82 -1.08 5.44
N ALA A 458 -10.04 -1.60 5.53
CA ALA A 458 -11.26 -0.82 5.55
C ALA A 458 -11.09 0.35 6.52
N ALA A 459 -11.30 1.57 6.02
CA ALA A 459 -11.33 2.76 6.84
C ALA A 459 -12.54 2.63 7.78
N ALA A 460 -12.28 2.31 9.05
CA ALA A 460 -13.21 2.63 10.10
C ALA A 460 -13.26 4.16 10.18
N GLU A 461 -14.31 4.77 9.64
CA GLU A 461 -14.62 6.18 9.86
C GLU A 461 -14.78 6.37 11.36
N ASP A 462 -13.83 7.05 11.99
CA ASP A 462 -13.97 7.63 13.32
C ASP A 462 -15.04 8.74 13.25
N ALA A 463 -16.30 8.33 13.37
CA ALA A 463 -17.39 9.21 13.68
C ALA A 463 -17.35 9.54 15.19
N ALA A 464 -16.50 10.48 15.57
CA ALA A 464 -16.51 11.03 16.94
C ALA A 464 -16.44 12.55 16.91
N ALA A 465 -17.64 13.12 17.07
CA ALA A 465 -17.95 14.30 17.85
C ALA A 465 -17.35 15.65 17.45
N SER A 466 -18.05 16.31 16.53
CA SER A 466 -18.29 17.74 16.67
C SER A 466 -19.62 17.96 17.41
N ASP A 467 -19.63 18.03 18.72
CA ASP A 467 -20.76 18.63 19.43
C ASP A 467 -20.30 19.98 20.01
N GLY A 468 -20.61 21.01 19.24
CA GLY A 468 -20.53 22.37 19.68
C GLY A 468 -21.64 22.64 20.70
N ARG A 469 -21.28 23.18 21.85
CA ARG A 469 -22.21 23.94 22.70
C ARG A 469 -21.60 25.24 23.09
N ASP A 470 -21.99 26.21 22.30
CA ASP A 470 -22.20 27.58 22.69
C ASP A 470 -23.41 27.67 23.63
N ARG A 471 -23.23 28.27 24.83
CA ARG A 471 -24.16 29.03 25.71
C ARG A 471 -23.34 29.42 26.95
N GLY A 472 -22.96 30.65 27.13
CA GLY A 472 -23.84 31.79 27.47
C GLY A 472 -23.99 31.87 28.97
N GLU A 473 -23.12 32.61 29.61
CA GLU A 473 -23.34 33.71 30.54
C GLU A 473 -22.01 34.27 31.04
#